data_faacf70a50bd8ca5775c3613103b63df
#
_entry.id   faacf70a50bd8ca5775c3613103b63df
#
_cell.length_a   1.000
_cell.length_b   1.000
_cell.length_c   1.000
_cell.angle_alpha   90.00
_cell.angle_beta   90.00
_cell.angle_gamma   90.00
#
_symmetry.space_group_name_H-M   'P 1'
#
loop_
_entity.id
_entity.type
_entity.pdbx_description
1 polymer ?
#
loop_
_entity_poly.entity_id
_entity_poly.type
_entity_poly.pdbx_seq_one_letter_code
_entity_poly.pdbx_strand_id
1 'polypeptide(L)'
;LVVRREALALYEDCKAAKSVRITAVGKRTEEIGAPALYNLAELQKDANRYHSLTAIQVQEIAQGLYEKKLISYPRTSSRLLPKDVYDTLPPVMEKMLSRKEFRQYADTVDLAAPRDSIEAQDTMEHHAIIITGTQPGKLDREEMLVYTLIVGRMLETFMPPCKVEYTTVDAVCAARKFRIRTYRILEKGWLGIFEREH
;
A
#
# COMPACT_ATOMS: atom_id res chain seq x y z
N LEU A 1 -16.46 7.33 27.05
CA LEU A 1 -15.99 6.38 28.07
C LEU A 1 -17.20 5.61 28.55
N VAL A 2 -17.38 4.36 28.12
CA VAL A 2 -18.40 3.46 28.67
C VAL A 2 -17.97 3.12 30.09
N VAL A 3 -18.82 3.46 31.09
CA VAL A 3 -18.52 3.13 32.47
C VAL A 3 -18.48 1.61 32.59
N ARG A 4 -17.47 1.05 33.23
CA ARG A 4 -17.25 -0.41 33.42
C ARG A 4 -18.53 -1.13 33.89
N ARG A 5 -19.31 -0.50 34.76
CA ARG A 5 -20.59 -1.02 35.28
C ARG A 5 -21.62 -1.20 34.15
N GLU A 6 -21.73 -0.25 33.23
CA GLU A 6 -22.69 -0.31 32.11
C GLU A 6 -22.28 -1.39 31.10
N ALA A 7 -20.99 -1.55 30.86
CA ALA A 7 -20.46 -2.59 30.00
C ALA A 7 -20.71 -3.99 30.58
N LEU A 8 -20.56 -4.17 31.89
CA LEU A 8 -20.85 -5.43 32.57
C LEU A 8 -22.35 -5.76 32.56
N ALA A 9 -23.22 -4.77 32.81
CA ALA A 9 -24.66 -4.97 32.75
C ALA A 9 -25.09 -5.38 31.35
N LEU A 10 -24.60 -4.69 30.31
CA LEU A 10 -24.87 -5.05 28.92
C LEU A 10 -24.39 -6.47 28.58
N TYR A 11 -23.21 -6.85 29.04
CA TYR A 11 -22.67 -8.19 28.85
C TYR A 11 -23.57 -9.26 29.47
N GLU A 12 -24.00 -9.08 30.72
CA GLU A 12 -24.86 -10.04 31.42
C GLU A 12 -26.25 -10.13 30.75
N ASP A 13 -26.83 -8.99 30.34
CA ASP A 13 -28.09 -8.95 29.59
C ASP A 13 -27.98 -9.73 28.29
N CYS A 14 -26.91 -9.51 27.51
CA CYS A 14 -26.69 -10.22 26.26
C CYS A 14 -26.40 -11.70 26.46
N LYS A 15 -25.69 -12.08 27.52
CA LYS A 15 -25.39 -13.46 27.88
C LYS A 15 -26.65 -14.22 28.32
N ALA A 16 -27.55 -13.55 29.03
CA ALA A 16 -28.84 -14.11 29.44
C ALA A 16 -29.82 -14.25 28.25
N ALA A 17 -29.66 -13.44 27.22
CA ALA A 17 -30.45 -13.54 26.00
C ALA A 17 -30.08 -14.81 25.22
N LYS A 18 -31.05 -15.68 25.04
CA LYS A 18 -30.84 -16.99 24.34
C LYS A 18 -30.66 -16.87 22.83
N SER A 19 -30.80 -15.67 22.26
CA SER A 19 -30.71 -15.44 20.81
C SER A 19 -30.32 -14.00 20.49
N VAL A 20 -29.68 -13.84 19.34
CA VAL A 20 -29.43 -12.58 18.67
C VAL A 20 -30.25 -12.55 17.39
N ARG A 21 -31.02 -11.51 17.17
CA ARG A 21 -31.83 -11.35 15.95
C ARG A 21 -31.10 -10.41 14.98
N ILE A 22 -30.73 -10.94 13.81
CA ILE A 22 -30.22 -10.13 12.70
C ILE A 22 -31.41 -9.32 12.14
N THR A 23 -31.24 -8.00 12.03
CA THR A 23 -32.26 -7.08 11.54
C THR A 23 -31.97 -6.58 10.12
N ALA A 24 -30.71 -6.52 9.73
CA ALA A 24 -30.29 -6.19 8.37
C ALA A 24 -28.92 -6.78 8.05
N VAL A 25 -28.72 -7.09 6.77
CA VAL A 25 -27.41 -7.43 6.21
C VAL A 25 -27.25 -6.61 4.93
N GLY A 26 -26.23 -5.77 4.89
CA GLY A 26 -25.86 -5.00 3.71
C GLY A 26 -24.51 -5.43 3.19
N LYS A 27 -24.37 -5.50 1.86
CA LYS A 27 -23.10 -5.76 1.19
C LYS A 27 -22.82 -4.65 0.19
N ARG A 28 -21.54 -4.26 0.08
CA ARG A 28 -21.07 -3.34 -0.95
C ARG A 28 -19.68 -3.74 -1.40
N THR A 29 -19.41 -3.62 -2.68
CA THR A 29 -18.09 -3.82 -3.24
C THR A 29 -17.46 -2.46 -3.54
N GLU A 30 -16.19 -2.31 -3.19
CA GLU A 30 -15.40 -1.12 -3.46
C GLU A 30 -14.10 -1.52 -4.17
N GLU A 31 -13.68 -0.69 -5.10
CA GLU A 31 -12.35 -0.76 -5.70
C GLU A 31 -11.43 0.24 -4.98
N ILE A 32 -10.30 -0.27 -4.49
CA ILE A 32 -9.29 0.52 -3.80
C ILE A 32 -8.10 0.64 -4.73
N GLY A 33 -7.83 1.86 -5.20
CA GLY A 33 -6.69 2.16 -6.06
C GLY A 33 -5.36 1.88 -5.39
N ALA A 34 -4.33 1.67 -6.20
CA ALA A 34 -2.96 1.50 -5.71
C ALA A 34 -2.48 2.76 -4.99
N PRO A 35 -1.59 2.62 -3.99
CA PRO A 35 -0.99 3.77 -3.34
C PRO A 35 -0.09 4.53 -4.32
N ALA A 36 -0.04 5.87 -4.21
CA ALA A 36 0.89 6.66 -5.00
C ALA A 36 2.35 6.33 -4.67
N LEU A 37 3.27 6.68 -5.57
CA LEU A 37 4.71 6.48 -5.42
C LEU A 37 5.25 7.04 -4.09
N TYR A 38 6.47 6.66 -3.72
CA TYR A 38 7.09 7.17 -2.51
C TYR A 38 7.61 8.59 -2.68
N ASN A 39 7.38 9.40 -1.65
CA ASN A 39 8.28 10.44 -1.21
C ASN A 39 9.10 9.93 -0.01
N LEU A 40 10.02 10.75 0.51
CA LEU A 40 10.86 10.32 1.65
C LEU A 40 10.04 9.95 2.89
N ALA A 41 9.01 10.74 3.23
CA ALA A 41 8.21 10.52 4.43
C ALA A 41 7.43 9.20 4.39
N GLU A 42 6.80 8.88 3.26
CA GLU A 42 6.09 7.60 3.11
C GLU A 42 7.04 6.40 3.04
N LEU A 43 8.23 6.56 2.44
CA LEU A 43 9.27 5.53 2.47
C LEU A 43 9.74 5.26 3.90
N GLN A 44 10.01 6.30 4.69
CA GLN A 44 10.40 6.19 6.09
C GLN A 44 9.33 5.49 6.93
N LYS A 45 8.06 5.84 6.71
CA LYS A 45 6.92 5.23 7.42
C LYS A 45 6.81 3.73 7.12
N ASP A 46 6.89 3.33 5.87
CA ASP A 46 6.80 1.93 5.49
C ASP A 46 8.05 1.14 5.92
N ALA A 47 9.24 1.69 5.78
CA ALA A 47 10.47 1.08 6.25
C ALA A 47 10.48 0.86 7.77
N ASN A 48 9.93 1.81 8.53
CA ASN A 48 9.75 1.64 9.97
C ASN A 48 8.70 0.55 10.28
N ARG A 49 7.56 0.60 9.61
CA ARG A 49 6.44 -0.34 9.83
C ARG A 49 6.84 -1.80 9.54
N TYR A 50 7.56 -2.05 8.45
CA TYR A 50 7.85 -3.41 7.99
C TYR A 50 9.22 -3.93 8.41
N HIS A 51 10.16 -3.03 8.68
CA HIS A 51 11.56 -3.40 8.92
C HIS A 51 12.15 -2.76 10.19
N SER A 52 11.36 -1.98 10.94
CA SER A 52 11.78 -1.30 12.16
C SER A 52 12.97 -0.34 11.96
N LEU A 53 13.18 0.16 10.74
CA LEU A 53 14.21 1.15 10.45
C LEU A 53 13.78 2.53 10.93
N THR A 54 14.71 3.29 11.51
CA THR A 54 14.46 4.68 11.90
C THR A 54 14.43 5.62 10.68
N ALA A 55 13.79 6.76 10.82
CA ALA A 55 13.75 7.76 9.74
C ALA A 55 15.15 8.21 9.28
N ILE A 56 16.10 8.32 10.23
CA ILE A 56 17.49 8.70 9.93
C ILE A 56 18.17 7.60 9.11
N GLN A 57 18.09 6.34 9.53
CA GLN A 57 18.65 5.21 8.79
C GLN A 57 18.11 5.16 7.37
N VAL A 58 16.78 5.29 7.19
CA VAL A 58 16.16 5.24 5.86
C VAL A 58 16.66 6.38 4.97
N GLN A 59 16.83 7.58 5.52
CA GLN A 59 17.37 8.72 4.77
C GLN A 59 18.81 8.49 4.33
N GLU A 60 19.67 7.96 5.20
CA GLU A 60 21.07 7.65 4.90
C GLU A 60 21.17 6.53 3.84
N ILE A 61 20.39 5.46 4.00
CA ILE A 61 20.32 4.36 3.03
C ILE A 61 19.83 4.86 1.66
N ALA A 62 18.76 5.64 1.63
CA ALA A 62 18.23 6.19 0.39
C ALA A 62 19.23 7.13 -0.29
N GLN A 63 19.98 7.92 0.47
CA GLN A 63 21.05 8.75 -0.04
C GLN A 63 22.16 7.88 -0.68
N GLY A 64 22.58 6.80 -0.03
CA GLY A 64 23.56 5.85 -0.57
C GLY A 64 23.07 5.16 -1.85
N LEU A 65 21.78 4.77 -1.92
CA LEU A 65 21.19 4.19 -3.13
C LEU A 65 21.16 5.20 -4.29
N TYR A 66 20.90 6.47 -4.01
CA TYR A 66 20.95 7.54 -4.99
C TYR A 66 22.37 7.76 -5.53
N GLU A 67 23.37 7.81 -4.67
CA GLU A 67 24.79 7.96 -5.05
C GLU A 67 25.29 6.78 -5.90
N LYS A 68 24.75 5.58 -5.65
CA LYS A 68 24.93 4.38 -6.49
C LYS A 68 24.12 4.45 -7.81
N LYS A 69 23.37 5.53 -8.06
CA LYS A 69 22.50 5.74 -9.23
C LYS A 69 21.40 4.66 -9.37
N LEU A 70 20.93 4.08 -8.28
CA LEU A 70 19.91 3.05 -8.28
C LEU A 70 18.51 3.62 -8.18
N ILE A 71 18.35 4.79 -7.56
CA ILE A 71 17.08 5.49 -7.40
C ILE A 71 17.21 6.96 -7.79
N SER A 72 16.07 7.65 -8.00
CA SER A 72 15.98 9.10 -8.15
C SER A 72 16.30 9.80 -6.83
N TYR A 73 16.42 11.15 -6.85
CA TYR A 73 16.74 11.95 -5.68
C TYR A 73 15.74 11.71 -4.53
N PRO A 74 16.21 11.25 -3.34
CA PRO A 74 15.30 10.77 -2.31
C PRO A 74 14.69 11.87 -1.43
N ARG A 75 15.28 13.06 -1.36
CA ARG A 75 14.78 14.15 -0.50
C ARG A 75 13.69 14.94 -1.20
N THR A 76 12.60 14.26 -1.54
CA THR A 76 11.45 14.85 -2.22
C THR A 76 10.19 14.74 -1.36
N SER A 77 9.32 15.74 -1.45
CA SER A 77 7.96 15.70 -0.91
C SER A 77 6.94 15.20 -1.95
N SER A 78 7.31 15.17 -3.24
CA SER A 78 6.43 14.76 -4.32
C SER A 78 6.22 13.24 -4.33
N ARG A 79 5.02 12.84 -4.74
CA ARG A 79 4.61 11.46 -5.00
C ARG A 79 4.19 11.26 -6.46
N LEU A 80 4.42 12.27 -7.29
CA LEU A 80 4.02 12.33 -8.69
C LEU A 80 5.26 12.27 -9.60
N LEU A 81 5.03 11.94 -10.86
CA LEU A 81 6.03 11.95 -11.92
C LEU A 81 5.64 12.95 -13.00
N PRO A 82 6.59 13.76 -13.51
CA PRO A 82 6.42 14.47 -14.77
C PRO A 82 6.19 13.45 -15.89
N LYS A 83 5.44 13.87 -16.91
CA LYS A 83 5.08 12.97 -18.01
C LYS A 83 6.29 12.42 -18.77
N ASP A 84 7.32 13.23 -18.99
CA ASP A 84 8.56 12.84 -19.66
C ASP A 84 9.30 11.75 -18.87
N VAL A 85 9.36 11.87 -17.53
CA VAL A 85 9.92 10.84 -16.65
C VAL A 85 9.08 9.56 -16.71
N TYR A 86 7.74 9.69 -16.66
CA TYR A 86 6.84 8.55 -16.77
C TYR A 86 7.04 7.77 -18.07
N ASP A 87 7.20 8.47 -19.19
CA ASP A 87 7.40 7.87 -20.51
C ASP A 87 8.72 7.05 -20.60
N THR A 88 9.66 7.23 -19.67
CA THR A 88 10.89 6.43 -19.57
C THR A 88 10.74 5.15 -18.76
N LEU A 89 9.63 4.97 -18.03
CA LEU A 89 9.47 3.84 -17.11
C LEU A 89 9.23 2.48 -17.79
N PRO A 90 8.53 2.36 -18.94
CA PRO A 90 8.25 1.05 -19.50
C PRO A 90 9.47 0.15 -19.64
N PRO A 91 10.59 0.56 -20.27
CA PRO A 91 11.78 -0.29 -20.38
C PRO A 91 12.43 -0.59 -19.02
N VAL A 92 12.33 0.33 -18.04
CA VAL A 92 12.83 0.12 -16.67
C VAL A 92 12.01 -0.98 -15.99
N MET A 93 10.70 -0.92 -16.11
CA MET A 93 9.77 -1.88 -15.52
C MET A 93 9.88 -3.27 -16.18
N GLU A 94 9.98 -3.34 -17.50
CA GLU A 94 10.20 -4.60 -18.23
C GLU A 94 11.48 -5.31 -17.75
N LYS A 95 12.58 -4.54 -17.63
CA LYS A 95 13.85 -5.07 -17.14
C LYS A 95 13.73 -5.57 -15.70
N MET A 96 12.94 -4.90 -14.86
CA MET A 96 12.70 -5.32 -13.49
C MET A 96 11.82 -6.56 -13.43
N LEU A 97 10.73 -6.62 -14.21
CA LEU A 97 9.83 -7.77 -14.29
C LEU A 97 10.51 -9.01 -14.89
N SER A 98 11.62 -8.87 -15.62
CA SER A 98 12.43 -10.00 -16.08
C SER A 98 13.22 -10.68 -14.95
N ARG A 99 13.37 -10.04 -13.79
CA ARG A 99 14.08 -10.61 -12.64
C ARG A 99 13.23 -11.68 -11.96
N LYS A 100 13.90 -12.72 -11.45
CA LYS A 100 13.25 -13.89 -10.84
C LYS A 100 12.26 -13.50 -9.74
N GLU A 101 12.61 -12.51 -8.92
CA GLU A 101 11.83 -12.08 -7.75
C GLU A 101 10.51 -11.40 -8.14
N PHE A 102 10.45 -10.77 -9.31
CA PHE A 102 9.31 -9.96 -9.76
C PHE A 102 8.58 -10.54 -10.98
N ARG A 103 9.14 -11.56 -11.61
CA ARG A 103 8.60 -12.14 -12.85
C ARG A 103 7.13 -12.60 -12.73
N GLN A 104 6.73 -13.04 -11.55
CA GLN A 104 5.35 -13.46 -11.28
C GLN A 104 4.30 -12.35 -11.47
N TYR A 105 4.72 -11.09 -11.51
CA TYR A 105 3.83 -9.93 -11.68
C TYR A 105 3.77 -9.43 -13.12
N ALA A 106 4.56 -9.99 -14.04
CA ALA A 106 4.70 -9.48 -15.41
C ALA A 106 3.38 -9.43 -16.17
N ASP A 107 2.50 -10.44 -15.98
CA ASP A 107 1.21 -10.53 -16.65
C ASP A 107 0.12 -9.64 -16.02
N THR A 108 0.40 -9.04 -14.85
CA THR A 108 -0.59 -8.27 -14.10
C THR A 108 -0.30 -6.76 -14.12
N VAL A 109 0.95 -6.39 -14.38
CA VAL A 109 1.38 -4.99 -14.46
C VAL A 109 0.93 -4.39 -15.79
N ASP A 110 0.14 -3.32 -15.74
CA ASP A 110 -0.29 -2.58 -16.92
C ASP A 110 0.43 -1.23 -16.99
N LEU A 111 1.47 -1.17 -17.82
CA LEU A 111 2.26 0.06 -18.02
C LEU A 111 1.55 1.11 -18.89
N ALA A 112 0.48 0.74 -19.60
CA ALA A 112 -0.26 1.64 -20.47
C ALA A 112 -1.44 2.33 -19.78
N ALA A 113 -1.89 1.81 -18.63
CA ALA A 113 -3.06 2.37 -17.96
C ALA A 113 -2.78 3.79 -17.42
N PRO A 114 -3.75 4.71 -17.51
CA PRO A 114 -3.66 6.04 -16.89
C PRO A 114 -3.41 5.92 -15.38
N ARG A 115 -2.58 6.82 -14.84
CA ARG A 115 -2.22 6.79 -13.40
C ARG A 115 -2.43 8.16 -12.78
N ASP A 116 -2.99 8.14 -11.58
CA ASP A 116 -3.12 9.34 -10.74
C ASP A 116 -1.74 9.87 -10.26
N SER A 117 -0.68 9.12 -10.53
CA SER A 117 0.70 9.47 -10.17
C SER A 117 1.41 10.36 -11.20
N ILE A 118 0.74 10.73 -12.31
CA ILE A 118 1.31 11.57 -13.36
C ILE A 118 0.82 12.99 -13.16
N GLU A 119 1.75 13.94 -13.12
CA GLU A 119 1.44 15.35 -13.18
C GLU A 119 1.54 15.88 -14.62
N ALA A 120 0.50 16.57 -15.06
CA ALA A 120 0.42 17.08 -16.43
C ALA A 120 1.33 18.32 -16.68
N GLN A 121 1.81 18.97 -15.61
CA GLN A 121 2.68 20.15 -15.70
C GLN A 121 3.98 19.90 -14.96
N ASP A 122 5.10 20.09 -15.64
CA ASP A 122 6.44 19.99 -15.08
C ASP A 122 6.75 21.23 -14.22
N THR A 123 6.24 21.26 -13.00
CA THR A 123 6.45 22.35 -12.03
C THR A 123 7.29 21.92 -10.83
N MET A 124 7.78 20.66 -10.83
CA MET A 124 8.47 20.09 -9.67
C MET A 124 9.99 20.10 -9.84
N GLU A 125 10.70 20.65 -8.85
CA GLU A 125 12.16 20.50 -8.76
C GLU A 125 12.59 19.03 -8.61
N HIS A 126 11.78 18.22 -7.91
CA HIS A 126 12.07 16.82 -7.64
C HIS A 126 10.77 15.99 -7.70
N HIS A 127 10.75 14.94 -8.50
CA HIS A 127 9.65 14.00 -8.60
C HIS A 127 9.72 12.90 -7.53
N ALA A 128 8.74 12.00 -7.52
CA ALA A 128 8.68 10.83 -6.64
C ALA A 128 9.95 9.96 -6.70
N ILE A 129 10.18 9.18 -5.65
CA ILE A 129 11.29 8.22 -5.58
C ILE A 129 10.96 7.02 -6.47
N ILE A 130 11.79 6.79 -7.48
CA ILE A 130 11.70 5.67 -8.43
C ILE A 130 13.07 5.03 -8.64
N ILE A 131 13.10 3.79 -9.16
CA ILE A 131 14.34 3.18 -9.61
C ILE A 131 14.74 3.72 -10.98
N THR A 132 16.05 3.73 -11.27
CA THR A 132 16.62 4.22 -12.54
C THR A 132 16.78 3.13 -13.61
N GLY A 133 16.54 1.86 -13.26
CA GLY A 133 16.84 0.72 -14.14
C GLY A 133 18.31 0.31 -14.13
N THR A 134 19.18 1.00 -13.39
CA THR A 134 20.56 0.56 -13.13
C THR A 134 20.50 -0.75 -12.35
N GLN A 135 21.27 -1.74 -12.75
CA GLN A 135 21.35 -3.01 -12.03
C GLN A 135 22.04 -2.79 -10.68
N PRO A 136 21.40 -3.16 -9.55
CA PRO A 136 22.07 -3.13 -8.28
C PRO A 136 23.21 -4.15 -8.27
N GLY A 137 24.40 -3.68 -7.91
CA GLY A 137 25.52 -4.55 -7.56
C GLY A 137 25.26 -5.22 -6.20
N LYS A 138 26.32 -5.46 -5.43
CA LYS A 138 26.18 -5.97 -4.06
C LYS A 138 25.58 -4.86 -3.17
N LEU A 139 24.39 -5.08 -2.66
CA LEU A 139 23.74 -4.28 -1.62
C LEU A 139 23.89 -5.00 -0.28
N ASP A 140 24.01 -4.24 0.79
CA ASP A 140 23.86 -4.81 2.12
C ASP A 140 22.38 -5.13 2.43
N ARG A 141 22.12 -5.68 3.62
CA ARG A 141 20.78 -6.11 4.01
C ARG A 141 19.78 -4.95 4.07
N GLU A 142 20.16 -3.84 4.69
CA GLU A 142 19.27 -2.70 4.89
C GLU A 142 19.03 -1.94 3.56
N GLU A 143 20.07 -1.78 2.76
CA GLU A 143 19.96 -1.24 1.40
C GLU A 143 18.99 -2.08 0.54
N MET A 144 19.09 -3.41 0.62
CA MET A 144 18.20 -4.30 -0.12
C MET A 144 16.75 -4.16 0.35
N LEU A 145 16.49 -4.03 1.67
CA LEU A 145 15.15 -3.82 2.20
C LEU A 145 14.52 -2.53 1.67
N VAL A 146 15.24 -1.41 1.75
CA VAL A 146 14.75 -0.11 1.26
C VAL A 146 14.57 -0.12 -0.26
N TYR A 147 15.51 -0.68 -1.00
CA TYR A 147 15.40 -0.83 -2.46
C TYR A 147 14.18 -1.67 -2.86
N THR A 148 13.92 -2.78 -2.16
CA THR A 148 12.77 -3.65 -2.41
C THR A 148 11.45 -2.93 -2.13
N LEU A 149 11.37 -2.08 -1.09
CA LEU A 149 10.19 -1.26 -0.85
C LEU A 149 9.90 -0.31 -2.02
N ILE A 150 10.94 0.35 -2.57
CA ILE A 150 10.78 1.29 -3.69
C ILE A 150 10.31 0.53 -4.94
N VAL A 151 10.96 -0.60 -5.26
CA VAL A 151 10.56 -1.47 -6.37
C VAL A 151 9.10 -1.92 -6.22
N GLY A 152 8.75 -2.45 -5.06
CA GLY A 152 7.40 -2.95 -4.81
C GLY A 152 6.34 -1.85 -4.92
N ARG A 153 6.62 -0.64 -4.41
CA ARG A 153 5.72 0.51 -4.54
C ARG A 153 5.52 0.90 -6.01
N MET A 154 6.58 0.86 -6.83
CA MET A 154 6.44 1.10 -8.26
C MET A 154 5.56 0.03 -8.91
N LEU A 155 5.77 -1.26 -8.58
CA LEU A 155 4.91 -2.33 -9.08
C LEU A 155 3.46 -2.13 -8.65
N GLU A 156 3.19 -1.86 -7.36
CA GLU A 156 1.84 -1.59 -6.86
C GLU A 156 1.13 -0.51 -7.67
N THR A 157 1.83 0.58 -8.01
CA THR A 157 1.28 1.70 -8.77
C THR A 157 0.79 1.29 -10.17
N PHE A 158 1.36 0.24 -10.77
CA PHE A 158 1.00 -0.27 -12.10
C PHE A 158 0.12 -1.53 -12.05
N MET A 159 -0.33 -1.93 -10.87
CA MET A 159 -1.26 -3.05 -10.70
C MET A 159 -2.72 -2.59 -10.75
N PRO A 160 -3.65 -3.50 -11.07
CA PRO A 160 -5.07 -3.20 -10.98
C PRO A 160 -5.49 -2.88 -9.54
N PRO A 161 -6.63 -2.18 -9.34
CA PRO A 161 -7.16 -1.93 -8.02
C PRO A 161 -7.49 -3.21 -7.26
N CYS A 162 -7.43 -3.13 -5.95
CA CYS A 162 -7.91 -4.19 -5.07
C CYS A 162 -9.44 -4.10 -4.99
N LYS A 163 -10.17 -5.22 -5.13
CA LYS A 163 -11.62 -5.29 -4.91
C LYS A 163 -11.93 -5.90 -3.56
N VAL A 164 -12.68 -5.15 -2.76
CA VAL A 164 -13.06 -5.53 -1.40
C VAL A 164 -14.57 -5.52 -1.25
N GLU A 165 -15.13 -6.62 -0.76
CA GLU A 165 -16.54 -6.68 -0.35
C GLU A 165 -16.64 -6.38 1.14
N TYR A 166 -17.32 -5.31 1.50
CA TYR A 166 -17.68 -4.99 2.88
C TYR A 166 -19.05 -5.56 3.20
N THR A 167 -19.15 -6.23 4.34
CA THR A 167 -20.43 -6.72 4.87
C THR A 167 -20.72 -5.98 6.17
N THR A 168 -21.89 -5.37 6.25
CA THR A 168 -22.42 -4.77 7.47
C THR A 168 -23.59 -5.59 7.97
N VAL A 169 -23.57 -5.99 9.22
CA VAL A 169 -24.65 -6.75 9.88
C VAL A 169 -25.17 -5.93 11.04
N ASP A 170 -26.45 -5.63 11.01
CA ASP A 170 -27.19 -5.04 12.12
C ASP A 170 -27.94 -6.14 12.88
N ALA A 171 -27.84 -6.13 14.19
CA ALA A 171 -28.45 -7.11 15.06
C ALA A 171 -29.02 -6.48 16.32
N VAL A 172 -29.96 -7.17 16.94
CA VAL A 172 -30.55 -6.81 18.25
C VAL A 172 -30.38 -7.97 19.22
N CYS A 173 -29.82 -7.68 20.38
CA CYS A 173 -29.71 -8.60 21.51
C CYS A 173 -30.12 -7.85 22.79
N ALA A 174 -30.95 -8.43 23.65
CA ALA A 174 -31.46 -7.81 24.88
C ALA A 174 -31.94 -6.36 24.65
N ALA A 175 -32.74 -6.12 23.61
CA ALA A 175 -33.25 -4.81 23.19
C ALA A 175 -32.16 -3.76 22.82
N ARG A 176 -30.90 -4.16 22.75
CA ARG A 176 -29.78 -3.31 22.34
C ARG A 176 -29.40 -3.57 20.89
N LYS A 177 -29.03 -2.49 20.18
CA LYS A 177 -28.59 -2.55 18.77
C LYS A 177 -27.08 -2.76 18.68
N PHE A 178 -26.66 -3.67 17.85
CA PHE A 178 -25.26 -3.95 17.51
C PHE A 178 -25.06 -3.82 16.02
N ARG A 179 -23.90 -3.35 15.63
CA ARG A 179 -23.43 -3.32 14.24
C ARG A 179 -22.03 -3.89 14.15
N ILE A 180 -21.87 -4.85 13.29
CA ILE A 180 -20.56 -5.41 12.90
C ILE A 180 -20.29 -5.01 11.46
N ARG A 181 -19.05 -4.62 11.20
CA ARG A 181 -18.52 -4.47 9.85
C ARG A 181 -17.36 -5.44 9.68
N THR A 182 -17.38 -6.17 8.59
CA THR A 182 -16.29 -7.04 8.17
C THR A 182 -16.02 -6.84 6.70
N TYR A 183 -14.90 -7.32 6.22
CA TYR A 183 -14.57 -7.28 4.81
C TYR A 183 -13.94 -8.60 4.35
N ARG A 184 -13.98 -8.84 3.04
CA ARG A 184 -13.19 -9.86 2.38
C ARG A 184 -12.61 -9.29 1.09
N ILE A 185 -11.39 -9.66 0.77
CA ILE A 185 -10.73 -9.31 -0.47
C ILE A 185 -11.26 -10.27 -1.55
N LEU A 186 -11.87 -9.71 -2.61
CA LEU A 186 -12.34 -10.48 -3.76
C LEU A 186 -11.22 -10.66 -4.79
N GLU A 187 -10.50 -9.56 -5.06
CA GLU A 187 -9.37 -9.53 -5.97
C GLU A 187 -8.23 -8.75 -5.30
N LYS A 188 -7.06 -9.37 -5.15
CA LYS A 188 -5.93 -8.76 -4.43
C LYS A 188 -5.40 -7.49 -5.13
N GLY A 189 -5.36 -7.49 -6.47
CA GLY A 189 -4.76 -6.37 -7.20
C GLY A 189 -3.37 -6.04 -6.65
N TRP A 190 -3.10 -4.76 -6.43
CA TRP A 190 -1.82 -4.26 -5.91
C TRP A 190 -1.43 -4.81 -4.52
N LEU A 191 -2.38 -5.24 -3.69
CA LEU A 191 -2.07 -5.88 -2.40
C LEU A 191 -1.26 -7.18 -2.54
N GLY A 192 -1.28 -7.81 -3.72
CA GLY A 192 -0.54 -9.03 -3.98
C GLY A 192 0.98 -8.87 -3.99
N ILE A 193 1.51 -7.64 -4.15
CA ILE A 193 2.96 -7.39 -4.26
C ILE A 193 3.69 -7.71 -2.94
N PHE A 194 3.16 -7.30 -1.81
CA PHE A 194 3.79 -7.51 -0.50
C PHE A 194 2.95 -8.38 0.43
N GLU A 195 1.91 -9.08 -0.08
CA GLU A 195 0.94 -9.85 0.73
C GLU A 195 0.38 -9.00 1.90
N ARG A 196 0.19 -7.71 1.68
CA ARG A 196 -0.30 -6.79 2.72
C ARG A 196 -1.73 -7.15 3.11
N GLU A 197 -2.01 -7.12 4.41
CA GLU A 197 -3.37 -7.08 4.93
C GLU A 197 -3.92 -5.65 4.77
N HIS A 198 -5.20 -5.56 4.41
CA HIS A 198 -5.90 -4.29 4.23
C HIS A 198 -6.33 -3.71 5.58
#